data_074ea99672d0dc36eea82a66715135ed
#
_entry.id   074ea99672d0dc36eea82a66715135ed
#
_cell.length_a   1.000
_cell.length_b   1.000
_cell.length_c   1.000
_cell.angle_alpha   90.00
_cell.angle_beta   90.00
_cell.angle_gamma   90.00
#
_symmetry.space_group_name_H-M   'P 1'
#
loop_
_entity.id
_entity.type
_entity.pdbx_description
1 polymer ?
#
loop_
_entity_poly.entity_id
_entity_poly.type
_entity_poly.pdbx_seq_one_letter_code
_entity_poly.pdbx_strand_id
1 'polypeptide(L)'
;MIDYFTAEELEKAKKQKKRNLTAYLIVLAAYVCASVVLYILYFGLPYKSPRITTIKWIHYSLTAVFVVFSVIFLGISYKRVRRYYKQCYNMQTGLKETSTGNFLEYDEEIQDKDGVDFKSLVFIEWNKYKKDFFERKVLVFYEKPFPEIPEKANVRYITQGNVLISYEILS
;
A
#
# COMPACT_ATOMS: atom_id res chain seq x y z
N MET A 1 -5.20 1.93 27.14
CA MET A 1 -5.42 2.13 25.70
C MET A 1 -4.43 1.27 24.94
N ILE A 2 -4.89 0.45 24.01
CA ILE A 2 -4.08 -0.49 23.23
C ILE A 2 -3.87 0.10 21.84
N ASP A 3 -2.61 0.26 21.45
CA ASP A 3 -2.28 0.78 20.11
C ASP A 3 -2.35 -0.35 19.09
N TYR A 4 -3.26 -0.20 18.12
CA TYR A 4 -3.38 -1.10 16.98
C TYR A 4 -2.46 -0.72 15.83
N PHE A 5 -2.18 0.57 15.69
CA PHE A 5 -1.22 1.12 14.73
C PHE A 5 -0.06 1.79 15.46
N THR A 6 1.17 1.41 15.10
CA THR A 6 2.40 1.91 15.74
C THR A 6 3.25 2.75 14.79
N ALA A 7 4.06 3.66 15.33
CA ALA A 7 5.03 4.42 14.54
C ALA A 7 6.05 3.54 13.80
N GLU A 8 6.36 2.36 14.35
CA GLU A 8 7.25 1.39 13.70
C GLU A 8 6.69 0.89 12.37
N GLU A 9 5.37 0.75 12.26
CA GLU A 9 4.72 0.31 11.02
C GLU A 9 4.86 1.34 9.91
N LEU A 10 4.77 2.63 10.25
CA LEU A 10 5.06 3.69 9.29
C LEU A 10 6.51 3.63 8.81
N GLU A 11 7.48 3.43 9.71
CA GLU A 11 8.88 3.31 9.32
C GLU A 11 9.12 2.05 8.47
N LYS A 12 8.46 0.93 8.77
CA LYS A 12 8.51 -0.28 7.93
C LYS A 12 7.94 -0.02 6.53
N ALA A 13 6.78 0.65 6.43
CA ALA A 13 6.15 1.01 5.16
C ALA A 13 7.03 1.98 4.35
N LYS A 14 7.66 2.96 4.99
CA LYS A 14 8.60 3.90 4.39
C LYS A 14 9.85 3.18 3.84
N LYS A 15 10.41 2.25 4.62
CA LYS A 15 11.57 1.43 4.23
C LYS A 15 11.22 0.53 3.04
N GLN A 16 10.04 -0.09 3.06
CA GLN A 16 9.54 -0.93 1.96
C GLN A 16 9.37 -0.12 0.67
N LYS A 17 8.75 1.08 0.74
CA LYS A 17 8.61 2.00 -0.40
C LYS A 17 9.98 2.37 -0.97
N LYS A 18 10.94 2.73 -0.12
CA LYS A 18 12.30 3.07 -0.55
C LYS A 18 12.99 1.88 -1.21
N ARG A 19 12.90 0.68 -0.61
CA ARG A 19 13.49 -0.56 -1.16
C ARG A 19 12.96 -0.87 -2.56
N ASN A 20 11.63 -0.79 -2.76
CA ASN A 20 11.04 -1.06 -4.07
C ASN A 20 11.48 -0.02 -5.12
N LEU A 21 11.53 1.26 -4.75
CA LEU A 21 12.04 2.29 -5.67
C LEU A 21 13.51 2.06 -6.02
N THR A 22 14.34 1.73 -5.03
CA THR A 22 15.77 1.43 -5.26
C THR A 22 15.95 0.21 -6.16
N ALA A 23 15.15 -0.85 -5.96
CA ALA A 23 15.19 -2.03 -6.83
C ALA A 23 14.86 -1.66 -8.30
N TYR A 24 13.84 -0.84 -8.51
CA TYR A 24 13.52 -0.35 -9.85
C TYR A 24 14.65 0.46 -10.46
N LEU A 25 15.29 1.36 -9.71
CA LEU A 25 16.39 2.19 -10.18
C LEU A 25 17.63 1.34 -10.56
N ILE A 26 17.89 0.25 -9.84
CA ILE A 26 18.97 -0.69 -10.18
C ILE A 26 18.68 -1.36 -11.53
N VAL A 27 17.44 -1.85 -11.75
CA VAL A 27 17.06 -2.45 -13.03
C VAL A 27 17.11 -1.44 -14.18
N LEU A 28 16.66 -0.20 -13.95
CA LEU A 28 16.75 0.89 -14.91
C LEU A 28 18.21 1.19 -15.27
N ALA A 29 19.09 1.28 -14.28
CA ALA A 29 20.52 1.52 -14.51
C ALA A 29 21.15 0.38 -15.33
N ALA A 30 20.83 -0.88 -15.01
CA ALA A 30 21.30 -2.04 -15.78
C ALA A 30 20.81 -2.00 -17.24
N TYR A 31 19.54 -1.63 -17.47
CA TYR A 31 18.99 -1.45 -18.81
C TYR A 31 19.72 -0.35 -19.59
N VAL A 32 19.97 0.80 -18.96
CA VAL A 32 20.69 1.92 -19.58
C VAL A 32 22.12 1.51 -19.93
N CYS A 33 22.84 0.86 -19.02
CA CYS A 33 24.19 0.36 -19.30
C CYS A 33 24.21 -0.63 -20.47
N ALA A 34 23.30 -1.59 -20.50
CA ALA A 34 23.19 -2.55 -21.60
C ALA A 34 22.89 -1.86 -22.94
N SER A 35 21.99 -0.87 -22.92
CA SER A 35 21.65 -0.07 -24.11
C SER A 35 22.86 0.71 -24.64
N VAL A 36 23.63 1.34 -23.75
CA VAL A 36 24.86 2.07 -24.14
C VAL A 36 25.88 1.12 -24.77
N VAL A 37 26.09 -0.06 -24.20
CA VAL A 37 26.99 -1.06 -24.78
C VAL A 37 26.52 -1.48 -26.19
N LEU A 38 25.21 -1.73 -26.36
CA LEU A 38 24.67 -2.08 -27.69
C LEU A 38 24.84 -0.94 -28.71
N TYR A 39 24.71 0.33 -28.30
CA TYR A 39 24.95 1.47 -29.16
C TYR A 39 26.43 1.61 -29.55
N ILE A 40 27.37 1.42 -28.63
CA ILE A 40 28.82 1.43 -28.93
C ILE A 40 29.13 0.33 -29.92
N LEU A 41 28.62 -0.89 -29.72
CA LEU A 41 28.80 -1.99 -30.67
C LEU A 41 28.21 -1.68 -32.05
N TYR A 42 27.04 -1.05 -32.09
CA TYR A 42 26.36 -0.67 -33.32
C TYR A 42 27.18 0.33 -34.13
N PHE A 43 27.70 1.40 -33.51
CA PHE A 43 28.49 2.43 -34.18
C PHE A 43 29.91 1.97 -34.58
N GLY A 44 30.44 0.94 -33.91
CA GLY A 44 31.74 0.35 -34.26
C GLY A 44 31.71 -0.60 -35.46
N LEU A 45 30.52 -0.93 -36.00
CA LEU A 45 30.40 -1.85 -37.12
C LEU A 45 30.56 -1.11 -38.47
N PRO A 46 31.21 -1.76 -39.46
CA PRO A 46 31.29 -1.22 -40.81
C PRO A 46 29.93 -1.14 -41.50
N TYR A 47 29.75 -0.16 -42.36
CA TYR A 47 28.51 0.03 -43.11
C TYR A 47 28.09 -1.24 -43.87
N LYS A 48 26.80 -1.62 -43.81
CA LYS A 48 26.20 -2.85 -44.37
C LYS A 48 26.62 -4.17 -43.71
N SER A 49 27.22 -4.15 -42.52
CA SER A 49 27.47 -5.39 -41.77
C SER A 49 26.14 -6.11 -41.41
N PRO A 50 26.02 -7.45 -41.66
CA PRO A 50 24.83 -8.21 -41.30
C PRO A 50 24.54 -8.20 -39.77
N ARG A 51 25.58 -7.97 -38.95
CA ARG A 51 25.45 -7.87 -37.47
C ARG A 51 24.64 -6.65 -37.02
N ILE A 52 24.56 -5.60 -37.85
CA ILE A 52 23.75 -4.40 -37.57
C ILE A 52 22.28 -4.78 -37.28
N THR A 53 21.72 -5.62 -38.14
CA THR A 53 20.31 -6.08 -37.98
C THR A 53 20.13 -6.87 -36.70
N THR A 54 21.05 -7.75 -36.37
CA THR A 54 21.04 -8.55 -35.16
C THR A 54 21.04 -7.66 -33.89
N ILE A 55 21.96 -6.65 -33.84
CA ILE A 55 22.06 -5.74 -32.70
C ILE A 55 20.79 -4.92 -32.56
N LYS A 56 20.15 -4.46 -33.62
CA LYS A 56 18.89 -3.75 -33.61
C LYS A 56 17.76 -4.62 -32.98
N TRP A 57 17.65 -5.87 -33.42
CA TRP A 57 16.64 -6.78 -32.88
C TRP A 57 16.86 -7.09 -31.40
N ILE A 58 18.11 -7.28 -30.98
CA ILE A 58 18.43 -7.48 -29.55
C ILE A 58 18.00 -6.24 -28.74
N HIS A 59 18.33 -5.03 -29.23
CA HIS A 59 17.98 -3.79 -28.54
C HIS A 59 16.45 -3.59 -28.47
N TYR A 60 15.72 -3.85 -29.57
CA TYR A 60 14.26 -3.75 -29.58
C TYR A 60 13.61 -4.76 -28.60
N SER A 61 14.09 -6.00 -28.59
CA SER A 61 13.59 -7.02 -27.66
C SER A 61 13.88 -6.64 -26.20
N LEU A 62 15.09 -6.18 -25.90
CA LEU A 62 15.48 -5.71 -24.57
C LEU A 62 14.59 -4.54 -24.12
N THR A 63 14.34 -3.57 -25.01
CA THR A 63 13.49 -2.43 -24.73
C THR A 63 12.04 -2.84 -24.49
N ALA A 64 11.48 -3.74 -25.31
CA ALA A 64 10.13 -4.25 -25.15
C ALA A 64 9.95 -4.93 -23.78
N VAL A 65 10.89 -5.82 -23.40
CA VAL A 65 10.88 -6.48 -22.10
C VAL A 65 10.97 -5.47 -20.96
N PHE A 66 11.85 -4.48 -21.05
CA PHE A 66 12.00 -3.44 -20.02
C PHE A 66 10.74 -2.57 -19.90
N VAL A 67 10.08 -2.22 -21.00
CA VAL A 67 8.83 -1.45 -20.97
C VAL A 67 7.71 -2.25 -20.28
N VAL A 68 7.52 -3.51 -20.66
CA VAL A 68 6.52 -4.39 -20.03
C VAL A 68 6.80 -4.53 -18.52
N PHE A 69 8.05 -4.80 -18.14
CA PHE A 69 8.47 -4.85 -16.75
C PHE A 69 8.15 -3.55 -16.02
N SER A 70 8.47 -2.38 -16.60
CA SER A 70 8.25 -1.08 -15.98
C SER A 70 6.76 -0.80 -15.75
N VAL A 71 5.90 -1.12 -16.73
CA VAL A 71 4.44 -0.94 -16.60
C VAL A 71 3.90 -1.81 -15.47
N ILE A 72 4.27 -3.09 -15.41
CA ILE A 72 3.82 -4.01 -14.36
C ILE A 72 4.36 -3.57 -12.99
N PHE A 73 5.66 -3.29 -12.90
CA PHE A 73 6.29 -2.94 -11.63
C PHE A 73 5.76 -1.63 -11.06
N LEU A 74 5.74 -0.56 -11.85
CA LEU A 74 5.27 0.76 -11.40
C LEU A 74 3.75 0.81 -11.25
N GLY A 75 3.01 0.19 -12.17
CA GLY A 75 1.55 0.19 -12.17
C GLY A 75 0.92 -0.66 -11.07
N ILE A 76 1.53 -1.78 -10.72
CA ILE A 76 0.99 -2.72 -9.73
C ILE A 76 1.80 -2.66 -8.43
N SER A 77 3.05 -3.13 -8.46
CA SER A 77 3.83 -3.36 -7.24
C SER A 77 4.17 -2.07 -6.49
N TYR A 78 4.72 -1.08 -7.18
CA TYR A 78 5.10 0.19 -6.54
C TYR A 78 3.87 1.01 -6.14
N LYS A 79 2.82 1.01 -6.97
CA LYS A 79 1.57 1.72 -6.68
C LYS A 79 0.90 1.18 -5.41
N ARG A 80 0.85 -0.15 -5.23
CA ARG A 80 0.31 -0.79 -4.00
C ARG A 80 1.10 -0.37 -2.76
N VAL A 81 2.42 -0.47 -2.78
CA VAL A 81 3.28 -0.08 -1.65
C VAL A 81 3.18 1.42 -1.35
N ARG A 82 3.09 2.26 -2.39
CA ARG A 82 2.91 3.72 -2.22
C ARG A 82 1.58 4.06 -1.54
N ARG A 83 0.48 3.36 -1.91
CA ARG A 83 -0.85 3.55 -1.30
C ARG A 83 -0.85 3.13 0.16
N TYR A 84 -0.29 1.96 0.46
CA TYR A 84 -0.13 1.50 1.84
C TYR A 84 0.68 2.48 2.69
N TYR A 85 1.83 2.95 2.20
CA TYR A 85 2.62 3.98 2.89
C TYR A 85 1.82 5.27 3.12
N LYS A 86 1.06 5.74 2.11
CA LYS A 86 0.22 6.94 2.24
C LYS A 86 -0.83 6.76 3.34
N GLN A 87 -1.45 5.59 3.41
CA GLN A 87 -2.44 5.28 4.45
C GLN A 87 -1.81 5.29 5.85
N CYS A 88 -0.67 4.62 6.03
CA CYS A 88 0.08 4.66 7.30
C CYS A 88 0.49 6.09 7.68
N TYR A 89 0.92 6.90 6.72
CA TYR A 89 1.27 8.29 6.94
C TYR A 89 0.05 9.13 7.40
N ASN A 90 -1.10 8.95 6.74
CA ASN A 90 -2.34 9.63 7.12
C ASN A 90 -2.80 9.24 8.54
N MET A 91 -2.66 7.96 8.92
CA MET A 91 -3.00 7.50 10.28
C MET A 91 -2.15 8.16 11.36
N GLN A 92 -0.90 8.48 11.06
CA GLN A 92 -0.02 9.15 12.03
C GLN A 92 -0.25 10.66 12.09
N THR A 93 -0.41 11.32 10.94
CA THR A 93 -0.41 12.80 10.82
C THR A 93 -1.80 13.41 10.65
N GLY A 94 -2.80 12.60 10.24
CA GLY A 94 -4.15 13.07 9.96
C GLY A 94 -4.96 13.38 11.22
N LEU A 95 -6.11 14.03 11.02
CA LEU A 95 -7.06 14.31 12.08
C LEU A 95 -7.60 13.02 12.66
N LYS A 96 -7.49 12.88 13.99
CA LYS A 96 -7.96 11.73 14.75
C LYS A 96 -9.33 12.03 15.34
N GLU A 97 -10.22 11.06 15.23
CA GLU A 97 -11.56 11.11 15.80
C GLU A 97 -11.65 10.08 16.93
N THR A 98 -12.14 10.50 18.09
CA THR A 98 -12.38 9.61 19.22
C THR A 98 -13.88 9.34 19.32
N SER A 99 -14.24 8.08 19.31
CA SER A 99 -15.63 7.61 19.45
C SER A 99 -15.76 6.56 20.53
N THR A 100 -16.99 6.32 20.96
CA THR A 100 -17.33 5.27 21.91
C THR A 100 -18.56 4.55 21.39
N GLY A 101 -18.50 3.23 21.34
CA GLY A 101 -19.59 2.40 20.86
C GLY A 101 -19.54 0.99 21.45
N ASN A 102 -20.65 0.28 21.36
CA ASN A 102 -20.71 -1.12 21.73
C ASN A 102 -20.28 -1.99 20.55
N PHE A 103 -19.30 -2.85 20.78
CA PHE A 103 -18.84 -3.78 19.75
C PHE A 103 -19.95 -4.78 19.42
N LEU A 104 -20.24 -4.96 18.13
CA LEU A 104 -21.26 -5.88 17.64
C LEU A 104 -20.63 -7.16 17.11
N GLU A 105 -19.82 -7.04 16.05
CA GLU A 105 -19.28 -8.20 15.34
C GLU A 105 -18.01 -7.86 14.53
N TYR A 106 -17.31 -8.91 14.11
CA TYR A 106 -16.23 -8.85 13.15
C TYR A 106 -16.78 -9.08 11.74
N ASP A 107 -16.51 -8.17 10.81
CA ASP A 107 -16.87 -8.29 9.41
C ASP A 107 -15.61 -8.58 8.58
N GLU A 108 -15.51 -9.82 8.09
CA GLU A 108 -14.36 -10.31 7.32
C GLU A 108 -14.42 -9.91 5.84
N GLU A 109 -15.51 -9.27 5.42
CA GLU A 109 -15.66 -8.83 4.04
C GLU A 109 -14.55 -7.82 3.68
N ILE A 110 -13.87 -8.11 2.56
CA ILE A 110 -12.77 -7.25 2.10
C ILE A 110 -13.35 -5.95 1.54
N GLN A 111 -12.92 -4.84 2.12
CA GLN A 111 -13.27 -3.50 1.68
C GLN A 111 -12.01 -2.80 1.13
N ASP A 112 -12.05 -2.38 -0.15
CA ASP A 112 -11.00 -1.54 -0.71
C ASP A 112 -11.21 -0.09 -0.31
N LYS A 113 -10.18 0.50 0.30
CA LYS A 113 -10.14 1.93 0.54
C LYS A 113 -8.81 2.49 0.06
N ASP A 114 -8.86 3.39 -0.92
CA ASP A 114 -7.67 3.99 -1.54
C ASP A 114 -6.69 2.96 -2.13
N GLY A 115 -7.17 1.76 -2.50
CA GLY A 115 -6.40 0.64 -3.03
C GLY A 115 -5.55 -0.07 -1.98
N VAL A 116 -6.05 -0.10 -0.75
CA VAL A 116 -5.57 -0.93 0.37
C VAL A 116 -6.74 -1.75 0.88
N ASP A 117 -6.50 -3.04 1.10
CA ASP A 117 -7.51 -3.99 1.55
C ASP A 117 -7.70 -3.89 3.07
N PHE A 118 -8.94 -3.75 3.49
CA PHE A 118 -9.36 -3.68 4.89
C PHE A 118 -10.44 -4.73 5.16
N LYS A 119 -10.60 -5.06 6.42
CA LYS A 119 -11.74 -5.73 7.03
C LYS A 119 -12.31 -4.82 8.12
N SER A 120 -13.50 -5.09 8.64
CA SER A 120 -14.19 -4.14 9.52
C SER A 120 -14.51 -4.70 10.89
N LEU A 121 -14.55 -3.80 11.86
CA LEU A 121 -15.20 -3.97 13.16
C LEU A 121 -16.51 -3.19 13.10
N VAL A 122 -17.61 -3.82 13.50
CA VAL A 122 -18.91 -3.16 13.53
C VAL A 122 -19.21 -2.73 14.96
N PHE A 123 -19.49 -1.44 15.13
CA PHE A 123 -19.89 -0.85 16.42
C PHE A 123 -21.28 -0.25 16.31
N ILE A 124 -22.02 -0.30 17.40
CA ILE A 124 -23.28 0.44 17.58
C ILE A 124 -22.97 1.71 18.36
N GLU A 125 -23.22 2.87 17.73
CA GLU A 125 -23.04 4.17 18.33
C GLU A 125 -24.36 4.91 18.48
N TRP A 126 -24.44 5.77 19.50
CA TRP A 126 -25.56 6.68 19.69
C TRP A 126 -25.38 7.99 18.95
N ASN A 127 -26.26 8.29 18.01
CA ASN A 127 -26.28 9.57 17.32
C ASN A 127 -27.10 10.60 18.12
N LYS A 128 -26.40 11.58 18.70
CA LYS A 128 -27.02 12.63 19.53
C LYS A 128 -28.00 13.52 18.74
N TYR A 129 -27.78 13.70 17.44
CA TYR A 129 -28.62 14.57 16.61
C TYR A 129 -29.90 13.87 16.17
N LYS A 130 -29.80 12.61 15.75
CA LYS A 130 -30.95 11.82 15.30
C LYS A 130 -31.68 11.11 16.45
N LYS A 131 -31.08 11.09 17.64
CA LYS A 131 -31.58 10.34 18.83
C LYS A 131 -31.85 8.88 18.51
N ASP A 132 -30.96 8.25 17.76
CA ASP A 132 -31.07 6.87 17.30
C ASP A 132 -29.71 6.18 17.33
N PHE A 133 -29.72 4.85 17.34
CA PHE A 133 -28.54 4.03 17.21
C PHE A 133 -28.22 3.80 15.73
N PHE A 134 -26.93 3.81 15.40
CA PHE A 134 -26.46 3.47 14.06
C PHE A 134 -25.24 2.57 14.11
N GLU A 135 -25.09 1.77 13.08
CA GLU A 135 -23.91 0.92 12.88
C GLU A 135 -22.79 1.73 12.25
N ARG A 136 -21.62 1.63 12.86
CA ARG A 136 -20.39 2.22 12.34
C ARG A 136 -19.37 1.12 12.05
N LYS A 137 -18.91 1.05 10.79
CA LYS A 137 -17.82 0.15 10.39
C LYS A 137 -16.48 0.86 10.59
N VAL A 138 -15.62 0.28 11.41
CA VAL A 138 -14.26 0.72 11.68
C VAL A 138 -13.31 -0.22 11.00
N LEU A 139 -12.47 0.30 10.12
CA LEU A 139 -11.59 -0.46 9.24
C LEU A 139 -10.30 -0.85 9.96
N VAL A 140 -9.86 -2.07 9.74
CA VAL A 140 -8.57 -2.60 10.16
C VAL A 140 -7.86 -3.24 8.96
N PHE A 141 -6.53 -3.16 8.89
CA PHE A 141 -5.80 -3.75 7.77
C PHE A 141 -6.10 -5.24 7.63
N TYR A 142 -6.41 -5.68 6.42
CA TYR A 142 -6.75 -7.08 6.14
C TYR A 142 -5.65 -8.07 6.58
N GLU A 143 -4.38 -7.70 6.40
CA GLU A 143 -3.24 -8.54 6.75
C GLU A 143 -2.98 -8.67 8.26
N LYS A 144 -3.63 -7.83 9.09
CA LYS A 144 -3.50 -7.88 10.55
C LYS A 144 -4.59 -8.76 11.19
N PRO A 145 -4.28 -9.43 12.31
CA PRO A 145 -5.33 -10.08 13.10
C PRO A 145 -6.32 -9.04 13.59
N PHE A 146 -7.57 -9.47 13.82
CA PHE A 146 -8.52 -8.61 14.52
C PHE A 146 -8.05 -8.32 15.95
N PRO A 147 -8.34 -7.13 16.50
CA PRO A 147 -8.17 -6.89 17.91
C PRO A 147 -9.13 -7.76 18.71
N GLU A 148 -8.66 -8.32 19.83
CA GLU A 148 -9.49 -9.14 20.71
C GLU A 148 -10.43 -8.23 21.52
N ILE A 149 -11.69 -8.14 21.10
CA ILE A 149 -12.72 -7.35 21.74
C ILE A 149 -13.87 -8.31 22.15
N PRO A 150 -14.24 -8.36 23.43
CA PRO A 150 -15.39 -9.17 23.86
C PRO A 150 -16.69 -8.69 23.20
N GLU A 151 -17.60 -9.62 22.92
CA GLU A 151 -18.93 -9.29 22.38
C GLU A 151 -19.68 -8.32 23.30
N LYS A 152 -20.32 -7.34 22.70
CA LYS A 152 -21.09 -6.28 23.38
C LYS A 152 -20.28 -5.40 24.33
N ALA A 153 -18.93 -5.51 24.32
CA ALA A 153 -18.08 -4.63 25.12
C ALA A 153 -18.26 -3.17 24.69
N ASN A 154 -18.30 -2.28 25.65
CA ASN A 154 -18.25 -0.85 25.40
C ASN A 154 -16.79 -0.45 25.15
N VAL A 155 -16.49 0.10 23.97
CA VAL A 155 -15.14 0.37 23.54
C VAL A 155 -15.00 1.84 23.17
N ARG A 156 -13.98 2.49 23.73
CA ARG A 156 -13.51 3.78 23.24
C ARG A 156 -12.45 3.52 22.20
N TYR A 157 -12.54 4.13 21.04
CA TYR A 157 -11.58 3.93 19.97
C TYR A 157 -11.23 5.23 19.26
N ILE A 158 -10.03 5.26 18.74
CA ILE A 158 -9.50 6.39 17.96
C ILE A 158 -9.33 5.92 16.52
N THR A 159 -9.89 6.70 15.60
CA THR A 159 -9.79 6.45 14.16
C THR A 159 -9.21 7.65 13.41
N GLN A 160 -8.65 7.37 12.25
CA GLN A 160 -8.36 8.38 11.23
C GLN A 160 -9.05 7.94 9.94
N GLY A 161 -10.03 8.72 9.49
CA GLY A 161 -10.82 8.38 8.30
C GLY A 161 -11.46 6.99 8.42
N ASN A 162 -12.03 6.62 9.55
CA ASN A 162 -12.60 5.31 9.90
C ASN A 162 -11.58 4.15 10.00
N VAL A 163 -10.28 4.38 9.92
CA VAL A 163 -9.28 3.32 10.15
C VAL A 163 -8.84 3.35 11.61
N LEU A 164 -8.85 2.19 12.27
CA LEU A 164 -8.52 2.03 13.69
C LEU A 164 -7.05 2.37 13.96
N ILE A 165 -6.81 3.24 14.94
CA ILE A 165 -5.47 3.56 15.43
C ILE A 165 -5.22 2.91 16.78
N SER A 166 -6.13 3.09 17.72
CA SER A 166 -6.05 2.54 19.07
C SER A 166 -7.43 2.34 19.67
N TYR A 167 -7.54 1.48 20.67
CA TYR A 167 -8.78 1.21 21.36
C TYR A 167 -8.58 0.94 22.84
N GLU A 168 -9.63 1.06 23.61
CA GLU A 168 -9.70 0.79 25.04
C GLU A 168 -11.06 0.20 25.39
N ILE A 169 -11.06 -0.96 26.04
CA ILE A 169 -12.29 -1.60 26.50
C ILE A 169 -12.70 -0.90 27.80
N LEU A 170 -13.88 -0.32 27.79
CA LEU A 170 -14.49 0.30 28.97
C LEU A 170 -15.27 -0.79 29.70
N SER A 171 -14.92 -1.05 30.93
CA SER A 171 -15.61 -2.03 31.78
C SER A 171 -17.01 -1.56 32.19
#